data_3b59067c21cdecab7bdc93f326abe1b4
#
_entry.id   3b59067c21cdecab7bdc93f326abe1b4
#
_cell.length_a   1.000
_cell.length_b   1.000
_cell.length_c   1.000
_cell.angle_alpha   90.00
_cell.angle_beta   90.00
_cell.angle_gamma   90.00
#
_symmetry.space_group_name_H-M   'P 1'
#
loop_
_entity.id
_entity.type
_entity.pdbx_description
1 polymer ?
#
loop_
_entity_poly.entity_id
_entity_poly.type
_entity_poly.pdbx_seq_one_letter_code
_entity_poly.pdbx_strand_id
1 'polypeptide(L)'
;MSDASMRRELFALHLPNPDRVQADYAVLAELSRGLSGGDILNVCVNAIHAGSVDPNPERWGVTQEMLEREIAKVRKAKAEHSGEKGKNRRMIGFQPS
;
A
#
# COMPACT_ATOMS: atom_id res chain seq x y z
N MET A 1 4.42 16.82 -1.37
CA MET A 1 3.34 16.05 -0.77
C MET A 1 2.16 15.93 -1.71
N SER A 2 1.61 14.77 -1.84
CA SER A 2 0.50 14.59 -2.77
C SER A 2 -0.82 14.98 -2.13
N ASP A 3 -1.73 15.55 -2.91
CA ASP A 3 -3.07 15.83 -2.43
C ASP A 3 -3.98 14.64 -2.77
N ALA A 4 -5.25 14.74 -2.36
CA ALA A 4 -6.19 13.63 -2.55
C ALA A 4 -6.39 13.29 -4.02
N SER A 5 -6.42 14.31 -4.87
CA SER A 5 -6.59 14.09 -6.30
C SER A 5 -5.42 13.32 -6.89
N MET A 6 -4.20 13.70 -6.53
CA MET A 6 -3.01 12.99 -6.99
C MET A 6 -2.97 11.56 -6.47
N ARG A 7 -3.32 11.37 -5.21
CA ARG A 7 -3.30 10.01 -4.65
C ARG A 7 -4.32 9.13 -5.36
N ARG A 8 -5.49 9.67 -5.68
CA ARG A 8 -6.49 8.92 -6.41
C ARG A 8 -5.96 8.50 -7.77
N GLU A 9 -5.28 9.42 -8.46
CA GLU A 9 -4.70 9.10 -9.75
C GLU A 9 -3.60 8.06 -9.65
N LEU A 10 -2.82 8.11 -8.57
CA LEU A 10 -1.76 7.12 -8.38
C LEU A 10 -2.35 5.72 -8.18
N PHE A 11 -3.43 5.60 -7.43
CA PHE A 11 -4.09 4.31 -7.30
C PHE A 11 -4.59 3.82 -8.66
N ALA A 12 -5.22 4.70 -9.43
CA ALA A 12 -5.72 4.32 -10.74
C ALA A 12 -4.59 3.90 -11.69
N LEU A 13 -3.46 4.60 -11.60
CA LEU A 13 -2.31 4.28 -12.43
C LEU A 13 -1.69 2.94 -12.07
N HIS A 14 -1.56 2.65 -10.78
CA HIS A 14 -0.89 1.45 -10.34
C HIS A 14 -1.82 0.24 -10.22
N LEU A 15 -3.11 0.41 -10.46
CA LEU A 15 -4.07 -0.67 -10.51
C LEU A 15 -4.66 -0.70 -11.91
N PRO A 16 -3.89 -1.18 -12.88
CA PRO A 16 -4.21 -0.95 -14.30
C PRO A 16 -5.36 -1.77 -14.87
N ASN A 17 -5.86 -2.73 -14.14
CA ASN A 17 -6.88 -3.62 -14.68
C ASN A 17 -8.21 -3.38 -13.97
N PRO A 18 -8.96 -2.35 -14.37
CA PRO A 18 -10.17 -1.94 -13.63
C PRO A 18 -11.22 -3.04 -13.52
N ASP A 19 -11.24 -3.97 -14.46
CA ASP A 19 -12.20 -5.06 -14.41
C ASP A 19 -11.89 -6.02 -13.28
N ARG A 20 -10.68 -5.98 -12.74
CA ARG A 20 -10.25 -6.85 -11.68
C ARG A 20 -10.07 -6.10 -10.36
N VAL A 21 -10.45 -4.84 -10.31
CA VAL A 21 -10.29 -4.03 -9.11
C VAL A 21 -11.65 -3.57 -8.63
N GLN A 22 -12.00 -3.96 -7.41
CA GLN A 22 -13.25 -3.54 -6.80
C GLN A 22 -12.89 -2.59 -5.66
N ALA A 23 -12.71 -1.34 -6.00
CA ALA A 23 -12.23 -0.36 -5.04
C ALA A 23 -12.81 1.02 -5.30
N ASP A 24 -12.97 1.79 -4.22
CA ASP A 24 -13.40 3.17 -4.29
C ASP A 24 -12.14 4.02 -4.15
N TYR A 25 -11.68 4.58 -5.27
CA TYR A 25 -10.44 5.35 -5.29
C TYR A 25 -10.51 6.61 -4.43
N ALA A 26 -11.68 7.19 -4.30
CA ALA A 26 -11.83 8.38 -3.46
C ALA A 26 -11.59 8.02 -1.99
N VAL A 27 -12.14 6.89 -1.55
CA VAL A 27 -11.92 6.42 -0.18
C VAL A 27 -10.45 6.09 0.03
N LEU A 28 -9.83 5.42 -0.94
CA LEU A 28 -8.41 5.07 -0.83
C LEU A 28 -7.55 6.32 -0.73
N ALA A 29 -7.90 7.36 -1.48
CA ALA A 29 -7.15 8.60 -1.43
C ALA A 29 -7.22 9.24 -0.05
N GLU A 30 -8.39 9.15 0.61
CA GLU A 30 -8.53 9.68 1.95
C GLU A 30 -7.75 8.85 2.95
N LEU A 31 -7.85 7.53 2.86
CA LEU A 31 -7.18 6.64 3.80
C LEU A 31 -5.67 6.71 3.67
N SER A 32 -5.18 7.10 2.50
CA SER A 32 -3.73 7.17 2.26
C SER A 32 -3.15 8.56 2.49
N ARG A 33 -3.90 9.42 3.15
CA ARG A 33 -3.42 10.77 3.43
C ARG A 33 -2.07 10.71 4.15
N GLY A 34 -1.12 11.46 3.68
CA GLY A 34 0.22 11.50 4.27
C GLY A 34 1.18 10.45 3.71
N LEU A 35 0.70 9.53 2.91
CA LEU A 35 1.58 8.55 2.29
C LEU A 35 2.21 9.15 1.04
N SER A 36 3.45 8.74 0.76
CA SER A 36 4.15 9.19 -0.44
C SER A 36 3.71 8.39 -1.65
N GLY A 37 4.11 8.84 -2.85
CA GLY A 37 3.85 8.08 -4.06
C GLY A 37 4.45 6.68 -4.01
N GLY A 38 5.66 6.56 -3.43
CA GLY A 38 6.28 5.24 -3.27
C GLY A 38 5.51 4.35 -2.33
N ASP A 39 4.94 4.91 -1.26
CA ASP A 39 4.12 4.15 -0.34
C ASP A 39 2.87 3.62 -1.05
N ILE A 40 2.24 4.46 -1.86
CA ILE A 40 1.04 4.06 -2.60
C ILE A 40 1.38 2.97 -3.61
N LEU A 41 2.51 3.09 -4.28
CA LEU A 41 2.96 2.06 -5.20
C LEU A 41 3.13 0.73 -4.46
N ASN A 42 3.74 0.74 -3.27
CA ASN A 42 3.92 -0.48 -2.49
C ASN A 42 2.58 -1.08 -2.09
N VAL A 43 1.62 -0.25 -1.69
CA VAL A 43 0.29 -0.72 -1.36
C VAL A 43 -0.32 -1.45 -2.56
N CYS A 44 -0.24 -0.84 -3.73
CA CYS A 44 -0.84 -1.43 -4.93
C CYS A 44 -0.13 -2.72 -5.33
N VAL A 45 1.20 -2.74 -5.32
CA VAL A 45 1.97 -3.91 -5.69
C VAL A 45 1.66 -5.08 -4.75
N ASN A 46 1.63 -4.81 -3.45
CA ASN A 46 1.36 -5.86 -2.48
C ASN A 46 -0.07 -6.39 -2.61
N ALA A 47 -1.03 -5.51 -2.88
CA ALA A 47 -2.41 -5.93 -3.07
C ALA A 47 -2.56 -6.78 -4.33
N ILE A 48 -1.86 -6.40 -5.41
CA ILE A 48 -1.88 -7.17 -6.64
C ILE A 48 -1.28 -8.56 -6.40
N HIS A 49 -0.17 -8.63 -5.69
CA HIS A 49 0.43 -9.92 -5.37
C HIS A 49 -0.53 -10.78 -4.56
N ALA A 50 -1.16 -10.21 -3.55
CA ALA A 50 -2.11 -10.95 -2.73
C ALA A 50 -3.29 -11.43 -3.54
N GLY A 51 -3.73 -10.62 -4.51
CA GLY A 51 -4.86 -10.97 -5.35
C GLY A 51 -4.54 -11.94 -6.47
N SER A 52 -3.26 -12.29 -6.63
CA SER A 52 -2.81 -13.14 -7.73
C SER A 52 -2.30 -14.49 -7.26
N VAL A 53 -2.64 -14.90 -6.04
CA VAL A 53 -2.13 -16.16 -5.51
C VAL A 53 -2.97 -17.37 -5.90
N ASP A 54 -4.17 -17.17 -6.42
CA ASP A 54 -5.02 -18.26 -6.82
C ASP A 54 -4.43 -18.93 -8.07
N PRO A 55 -4.38 -20.27 -8.13
CA PRO A 55 -3.88 -20.96 -9.31
C PRO A 55 -4.70 -20.66 -10.58
N ASN A 56 -5.95 -20.24 -10.41
CA ASN A 56 -6.79 -19.90 -11.55
C ASN A 56 -6.74 -18.39 -11.78
N PRO A 57 -6.09 -17.93 -12.87
CA PRO A 57 -5.96 -16.48 -13.12
C PRO A 57 -7.31 -15.75 -13.25
N GLU A 58 -8.39 -16.48 -13.53
CA GLU A 58 -9.69 -15.83 -13.62
C GLU A 58 -10.20 -15.37 -12.28
N ARG A 59 -9.61 -15.86 -11.20
CA ARG A 59 -9.99 -15.45 -9.86
C ARG A 59 -9.11 -14.33 -9.31
N TRP A 60 -8.13 -13.91 -10.07
CA TRP A 60 -7.26 -12.84 -9.63
C TRP A 60 -8.05 -11.54 -9.55
N GLY A 61 -7.79 -10.76 -8.53
CA GLY A 61 -8.44 -9.47 -8.38
C GLY A 61 -7.99 -8.78 -7.11
N VAL A 62 -8.30 -7.49 -7.03
CA VAL A 62 -7.96 -6.65 -5.89
C VAL A 62 -9.24 -6.04 -5.36
N THR A 63 -9.45 -6.12 -4.07
CA THR A 63 -10.65 -5.57 -3.43
C THR A 63 -10.29 -4.37 -2.58
N GLN A 64 -11.31 -3.60 -2.24
CA GLN A 64 -11.17 -2.47 -1.34
C GLN A 64 -10.53 -2.90 -0.02
N GLU A 65 -10.99 -4.02 0.52
CA GLU A 65 -10.47 -4.51 1.80
C GLU A 65 -8.98 -4.82 1.73
N MET A 66 -8.54 -5.42 0.64
CA MET A 66 -7.12 -5.75 0.47
C MET A 66 -6.28 -4.48 0.45
N LEU A 67 -6.75 -3.46 -0.25
CA LEU A 67 -6.03 -2.20 -0.33
C LEU A 67 -6.02 -1.49 1.02
N GLU A 68 -7.13 -1.50 1.72
CA GLU A 68 -7.19 -0.87 3.05
C GLU A 68 -6.25 -1.57 4.02
N ARG A 69 -6.15 -2.88 3.91
CA ARG A 69 -5.24 -3.64 4.77
C ARG A 69 -3.79 -3.27 4.50
N GLU A 70 -3.44 -3.11 3.23
CA GLU A 70 -2.08 -2.72 2.87
C GLU A 70 -1.75 -1.30 3.32
N ILE A 71 -2.72 -0.39 3.22
CA ILE A 71 -2.55 0.97 3.72
C ILE A 71 -2.28 0.93 5.22
N ALA A 72 -3.05 0.12 5.95
CA ALA A 72 -2.87 0.01 7.39
C ALA A 72 -1.48 -0.51 7.75
N LYS A 73 -0.97 -1.47 6.97
CA LYS A 73 0.37 -2.00 7.20
C LYS A 73 1.44 -0.93 7.01
N VAL A 74 1.30 -0.12 5.97
CA VAL A 74 2.26 0.93 5.71
C VAL A 74 2.21 1.98 6.83
N ARG A 75 1.01 2.35 7.27
CA ARG A 75 0.88 3.32 8.35
C ARG A 75 1.50 2.81 9.63
N LYS A 76 1.28 1.54 9.93
CA LYS A 76 1.84 0.94 11.13
C LYS A 76 3.36 0.92 11.05
N ALA A 77 3.91 0.55 9.91
CA ALA A 77 5.35 0.50 9.72
C ALA A 77 5.97 1.89 9.87
N LYS A 78 5.32 2.92 9.32
CA LYS A 78 5.82 4.27 9.43
C LYS A 78 5.78 4.75 10.89
N ALA A 79 4.72 4.44 11.61
CA ALA A 79 4.60 4.82 13.00
C ALA A 79 5.64 4.14 13.87
N GLU A 80 5.86 2.86 13.63
CA GLU A 80 6.87 2.10 14.38
C GLU A 80 8.26 2.60 14.10
N HIS A 81 8.54 2.87 12.85
CA HIS A 81 9.84 3.37 12.47
C HIS A 81 10.10 4.73 13.12
N SER A 82 9.11 5.59 13.10
CA SER A 82 9.21 6.89 13.70
C SER A 82 9.43 6.80 15.21
N GLY A 83 8.73 5.89 15.86
CA GLY A 83 8.85 5.73 17.30
C GLY A 83 10.16 5.11 17.73
N GLU A 84 10.78 4.33 16.86
CA GLU A 84 12.02 3.66 17.20
C GLU A 84 13.24 4.38 16.76
N LYS A 85 13.07 5.53 16.07
CA LYS A 85 14.16 6.17 15.48
C LYS A 85 15.28 6.41 16.44
N GLY A 86 15.06 6.73 17.65
CA GLY A 86 16.10 7.02 18.60
C GLY A 86 16.84 5.82 19.11
N LYS A 87 16.22 4.64 19.16
CA LYS A 87 16.87 3.53 19.73
C LYS A 87 17.25 2.49 18.77
N ASN A 88 16.86 2.61 17.55
CA ASN A 88 17.10 1.62 16.61
C ASN A 88 18.36 1.67 15.97
N ARG A 89 19.30 2.40 16.41
CA ARG A 89 20.39 2.41 15.73
C ARG A 89 21.16 1.35 15.96
N ARG A 90 21.01 0.57 16.73
CA ARG A 90 21.71 -0.45 16.93
C ARG A 90 21.31 -1.53 16.31
N MET A 91 20.82 -1.96 15.90
CA MET A 91 20.37 -3.00 15.35
C MET A 91 20.49 -3.27 14.17
N ILE A 92 21.27 -2.93 14.10
CA ILE A 92 21.21 -3.34 13.17
C ILE A 92 21.69 -4.05 12.56
N GLY A 93 22.22 -4.07 13.00
CA GLY A 93 22.21 -4.75 12.70
C GLY A 93 22.23 -5.39 12.40
N PHE A 94 22.46 -5.55 12.75
CA PHE A 94 22.16 -6.24 12.45
C PHE A 94 22.16 -6.59 11.97
N GLN A 95 22.56 -6.47 11.94
CA GLN A 95 22.41 -6.81 11.44
C GLN A 95 22.56 -7.13 10.85
N PRO A 96 23.12 -6.97 11.02
CA PRO A 96 23.16 -7.35 10.34
C PRO A 96 23.26 -7.75 9.88
N SER A 97 23.57 -7.44 10.20
CA SER A 97 23.28 -7.82 9.76
C SER A 97 23.30 -8.11 9.28
#